data_293177f4c7eed7c87e0507ecd4ac9b70
#
_entry.id   293177f4c7eed7c87e0507ecd4ac9b70
#
_cell.length_a   1.000
_cell.length_b   1.000
_cell.length_c   1.000
_cell.angle_alpha   90.00
_cell.angle_beta   90.00
_cell.angle_gamma   90.00
#
_symmetry.space_group_name_H-M   'P 1'
#
loop_
_entity.id
_entity.type
_entity.pdbx_description
1 polymer ?
#
loop_
_entity_poly.entity_id
_entity_poly.type
_entity_poly.pdbx_seq_one_letter_code
_entity_poly.pdbx_strand_id
1 'polypeptide(L)'
;IESFRETAARNQMTYCTKVVVYETITVDEALSRESSFPVGSEVLHICRVRSVDDKPLILDVNYFLKSAVPGLTKEIAENSIYAYLEQELKMQIVTSKRKITVEKATPQDRELIFMDSYNCLAVVTSNTFNSDGVMFEYTQSRHQPEYFSFHDTATRKKTAT
;
A
#
# COMPACT_ATOMS: atom_id res chain seq x y z
N ILE A 1 0.22 -4.92 11.45
CA ILE A 1 0.14 -4.01 10.29
C ILE A 1 -1.06 -3.09 10.50
N GLU A 2 -0.80 -1.84 10.86
CA GLU A 2 -1.86 -0.86 11.06
C GLU A 2 -2.32 -0.30 9.70
N SER A 3 -3.62 -0.20 9.49
CA SER A 3 -4.17 0.41 8.29
C SER A 3 -4.12 1.94 8.38
N PHE A 4 -4.17 2.62 7.23
CA PHE A 4 -4.26 4.08 7.18
C PHE A 4 -5.45 4.62 8.01
N ARG A 5 -6.58 3.91 7.96
CA ARG A 5 -7.79 4.28 8.71
C ARG A 5 -7.57 4.20 10.22
N GLU A 6 -6.90 3.14 10.68
CA GLU A 6 -6.57 2.98 12.11
C GLU A 6 -5.60 4.06 12.58
N THR A 7 -4.58 4.37 11.77
CA THR A 7 -3.64 5.46 12.06
C THR A 7 -4.34 6.82 12.12
N ALA A 8 -5.21 7.13 11.17
CA ALA A 8 -5.95 8.39 11.13
C ALA A 8 -6.92 8.51 12.31
N ALA A 9 -7.63 7.44 12.66
CA ALA A 9 -8.53 7.41 13.82
C ALA A 9 -7.78 7.65 15.12
N ARG A 10 -6.62 7.01 15.31
CA ARG A 10 -5.77 7.20 16.49
C ARG A 10 -5.30 8.66 16.65
N ASN A 11 -5.02 9.33 15.55
CA ASN A 11 -4.54 10.71 15.54
C ASN A 11 -5.67 11.76 15.47
N GLN A 12 -6.94 11.35 15.52
CA GLN A 12 -8.13 12.22 15.44
C GLN A 12 -8.14 13.11 14.18
N MET A 13 -7.62 12.60 13.06
CA MET A 13 -7.55 13.29 11.77
C MET A 13 -8.72 12.93 10.88
N THR A 14 -9.24 13.90 10.14
CA THR A 14 -10.19 13.66 9.04
C THR A 14 -9.44 13.11 7.85
N TYR A 15 -9.85 11.93 7.36
CA TYR A 15 -9.23 11.28 6.21
C TYR A 15 -10.26 10.99 5.12
N CYS A 16 -9.78 10.95 3.88
CA CYS A 16 -10.56 10.57 2.72
C CYS A 16 -9.70 9.71 1.80
N THR A 17 -10.29 8.70 1.20
CA THR A 17 -9.64 7.85 0.19
C THR A 17 -10.42 7.94 -1.11
N LYS A 18 -9.74 8.29 -2.19
CA LYS A 18 -10.30 8.34 -3.54
C LYS A 18 -9.57 7.38 -4.45
N VAL A 19 -10.29 6.49 -5.12
CA VAL A 19 -9.73 5.61 -6.15
C VAL A 19 -9.63 6.38 -7.46
N VAL A 20 -8.41 6.47 -8.00
CA VAL A 20 -8.12 7.16 -9.27
C VAL A 20 -7.80 6.20 -10.41
N VAL A 21 -7.42 4.95 -10.09
CA VAL A 21 -7.24 3.86 -11.05
C VAL A 21 -7.86 2.59 -10.46
N TYR A 22 -8.63 1.89 -11.26
CA TYR A 22 -9.16 0.56 -10.95
C TYR A 22 -9.27 -0.23 -12.25
N GLU A 23 -8.40 -1.21 -12.43
CA GLU A 23 -8.33 -2.01 -13.65
C GLU A 23 -7.78 -3.41 -13.38
N THR A 24 -8.11 -4.36 -14.24
CA THR A 24 -7.44 -5.67 -14.28
C THR A 24 -6.33 -5.62 -15.31
N ILE A 25 -5.13 -6.02 -14.93
CA ILE A 25 -3.99 -6.11 -15.84
C ILE A 25 -3.34 -7.49 -15.75
N THR A 26 -2.59 -7.85 -16.79
CA THR A 26 -1.74 -9.04 -16.82
C THR A 26 -0.31 -8.63 -16.49
N VAL A 27 0.33 -9.33 -15.56
CA VAL A 27 1.71 -9.06 -15.15
C VAL A 27 2.67 -9.35 -16.31
N ASP A 28 3.39 -8.33 -16.74
CA ASP A 28 4.48 -8.43 -17.70
C ASP A 28 5.83 -8.66 -17.00
N GLU A 29 6.91 -8.77 -17.76
CA GLU A 29 8.25 -8.99 -17.20
C GLU A 29 8.72 -7.85 -16.30
N ALA A 30 8.41 -6.60 -16.63
CA ALA A 30 8.81 -5.43 -15.84
C ALA A 30 8.11 -5.43 -14.49
N LEU A 31 6.80 -5.60 -14.48
CA LEU A 31 6.02 -5.68 -13.24
C LEU A 31 6.37 -6.92 -12.41
N SER A 32 6.67 -8.06 -13.07
CA SER A 32 7.11 -9.27 -12.38
C SER A 32 8.42 -9.04 -11.61
N ARG A 33 9.41 -8.39 -12.23
CA ARG A 33 10.67 -8.05 -11.56
C ARG A 33 10.47 -7.12 -10.36
N GLU A 34 9.54 -6.19 -10.47
CA GLU A 34 9.26 -5.22 -9.43
C GLU A 34 8.42 -5.83 -8.28
N SER A 35 7.35 -6.53 -8.61
CA SER A 35 6.35 -6.99 -7.66
C SER A 35 6.61 -8.38 -7.10
N SER A 36 7.35 -9.23 -7.81
CA SER A 36 7.49 -10.67 -7.59
C SER A 36 6.27 -11.51 -7.94
N PHE A 37 5.22 -10.94 -8.54
CA PHE A 37 4.18 -11.75 -9.15
C PHE A 37 4.71 -12.47 -10.39
N PRO A 38 4.34 -13.73 -10.64
CA PRO A 38 4.71 -14.40 -11.87
C PRO A 38 4.17 -13.69 -13.11
N VAL A 39 4.97 -13.67 -14.19
CA VAL A 39 4.51 -13.19 -15.50
C VAL A 39 3.25 -13.96 -15.90
N GLY A 40 2.26 -13.26 -16.45
CA GLY A 40 0.98 -13.83 -16.86
C GLY A 40 -0.09 -13.87 -15.76
N SER A 41 0.26 -13.55 -14.51
CA SER A 41 -0.74 -13.43 -13.44
C SER A 41 -1.74 -12.31 -13.73
N GLU A 42 -3.00 -12.52 -13.44
CA GLU A 42 -3.98 -11.43 -13.43
C GLU A 42 -4.00 -10.74 -12.08
N VAL A 43 -3.86 -9.43 -12.09
CA VAL A 43 -3.89 -8.60 -10.88
C VAL A 43 -4.86 -7.43 -11.06
N LEU A 44 -5.46 -7.01 -9.95
CA LEU A 44 -6.17 -5.74 -9.86
C LEU A 44 -5.15 -4.64 -9.55
N HIS A 45 -5.03 -3.68 -10.45
CA HIS A 45 -4.24 -2.47 -10.26
C HIS A 45 -5.16 -1.36 -9.75
N ILE A 46 -4.92 -0.94 -8.53
CA ILE A 46 -5.73 0.07 -7.85
C ILE A 46 -4.81 1.18 -7.34
N CYS A 47 -5.03 2.40 -7.82
CA CYS A 47 -4.35 3.57 -7.25
C CYS A 47 -5.34 4.35 -6.40
N ARG A 48 -4.93 4.68 -5.19
CA ARG A 48 -5.73 5.42 -4.22
C ARG A 48 -4.98 6.64 -3.72
N VAL A 49 -5.64 7.79 -3.79
CA VAL A 49 -5.14 9.01 -3.16
C VAL A 49 -5.77 9.14 -1.78
N ARG A 50 -4.94 9.28 -0.77
CA ARG A 50 -5.38 9.45 0.61
C ARG A 50 -5.09 10.87 1.07
N SER A 51 -6.15 11.53 1.49
CA SER A 51 -6.09 12.91 2.00
C SER A 51 -6.27 12.92 3.51
N VAL A 52 -5.54 13.81 4.16
CA VAL A 52 -5.67 14.13 5.58
C VAL A 52 -5.97 15.61 5.70
N ASP A 53 -7.06 15.96 6.35
CA ASP A 53 -7.55 17.35 6.47
C ASP A 53 -7.59 18.06 5.11
N ASP A 54 -8.20 17.40 4.12
CA ASP A 54 -8.37 17.86 2.73
C ASP A 54 -7.08 18.00 1.90
N LYS A 55 -5.93 17.57 2.43
CA LYS A 55 -4.68 17.56 1.68
C LYS A 55 -4.36 16.14 1.19
N PRO A 56 -4.19 15.93 -0.13
CA PRO A 56 -3.76 14.64 -0.67
C PRO A 56 -2.28 14.43 -0.35
N LEU A 57 -1.99 13.49 0.54
CA LEU A 57 -0.64 13.30 1.11
C LEU A 57 -0.02 11.95 0.79
N ILE A 58 -0.83 10.98 0.39
CA ILE A 58 -0.37 9.61 0.14
C ILE A 58 -0.98 9.11 -1.16
N LEU A 59 -0.13 8.54 -2.02
CA LEU A 59 -0.53 7.77 -3.18
C LEU A 59 -0.20 6.30 -2.93
N ASP A 60 -1.23 5.48 -2.76
CA ASP A 60 -1.08 4.03 -2.72
C ASP A 60 -1.26 3.46 -4.12
N VAL A 61 -0.24 2.74 -4.59
CA VAL A 61 -0.28 1.96 -5.82
C VAL A 61 -0.33 0.50 -5.42
N ASN A 62 -1.51 -0.11 -5.55
CA ASN A 62 -1.76 -1.47 -5.12
C ASN A 62 -1.90 -2.41 -6.33
N TYR A 63 -1.32 -3.60 -6.22
CA TYR A 63 -1.55 -4.73 -7.11
C TYR A 63 -2.00 -5.91 -6.27
N PHE A 64 -3.25 -6.36 -6.48
CA PHE A 64 -3.81 -7.51 -5.79
C PHE A 64 -3.93 -8.69 -6.74
N LEU A 65 -3.47 -9.87 -6.32
CA LEU A 65 -3.73 -11.09 -7.07
C LEU A 65 -5.25 -11.30 -7.18
N LYS A 66 -5.77 -11.22 -8.39
CA LYS A 66 -7.23 -11.18 -8.63
C LYS A 66 -7.95 -12.39 -8.06
N SER A 67 -7.38 -13.58 -8.18
CA SER A 67 -7.96 -14.82 -7.65
C SER A 67 -8.03 -14.87 -6.12
N ALA A 68 -7.20 -14.09 -5.42
CA ALA A 68 -7.17 -14.03 -3.96
C ALA A 68 -8.15 -13.01 -3.39
N VAL A 69 -8.68 -12.11 -4.20
CA VAL A 69 -9.54 -11.00 -3.76
C VAL A 69 -10.87 -10.95 -4.54
N PRO A 70 -11.61 -12.08 -4.63
CA PRO A 70 -12.87 -12.11 -5.38
C PRO A 70 -13.85 -11.06 -4.84
N GLY A 71 -14.55 -10.37 -5.72
CA GLY A 71 -15.56 -9.38 -5.35
C GLY A 71 -15.01 -8.02 -4.85
N LEU A 72 -13.71 -7.81 -4.87
CA LEU A 72 -13.13 -6.50 -4.54
C LEU A 72 -13.52 -5.48 -5.62
N THR A 73 -14.38 -4.52 -5.25
CA THR A 73 -14.87 -3.47 -6.13
C THR A 73 -14.18 -2.14 -5.87
N LYS A 74 -14.37 -1.18 -6.78
CA LYS A 74 -13.90 0.19 -6.60
C LYS A 74 -14.46 0.82 -5.32
N GLU A 75 -15.74 0.62 -5.04
CA GLU A 75 -16.44 1.14 -3.86
C GLU A 75 -15.84 0.58 -2.57
N ILE A 76 -15.52 -0.71 -2.54
CA ILE A 76 -14.83 -1.34 -1.41
C ILE A 76 -13.44 -0.73 -1.23
N ALA A 77 -12.72 -0.50 -2.33
CA ALA A 77 -11.38 0.10 -2.30
C ALA A 77 -11.38 1.55 -1.79
N GLU A 78 -12.46 2.28 -1.94
CA GLU A 78 -12.65 3.64 -1.38
C GLU A 78 -12.91 3.62 0.13
N ASN A 79 -13.22 2.47 0.69
CA ASN A 79 -13.39 2.28 2.13
C ASN A 79 -12.16 1.61 2.74
N SER A 80 -12.27 0.35 3.12
CA SER A 80 -11.14 -0.41 3.67
C SER A 80 -11.01 -1.76 2.98
N ILE A 81 -9.97 -1.92 2.18
CA ILE A 81 -9.68 -3.19 1.51
C ILE A 81 -9.41 -4.28 2.55
N TYR A 82 -8.58 -4.02 3.56
CA TYR A 82 -8.25 -5.02 4.58
C TYR A 82 -9.46 -5.44 5.39
N ALA A 83 -10.37 -4.53 5.72
CA ALA A 83 -11.62 -4.88 6.38
C ALA A 83 -12.44 -5.86 5.52
N TYR A 84 -12.52 -5.63 4.22
CA TYR A 84 -13.18 -6.54 3.29
C TYR A 84 -12.49 -7.90 3.23
N LEU A 85 -11.15 -7.94 3.09
CA LEU A 85 -10.40 -9.18 3.02
C LEU A 85 -10.56 -10.02 4.29
N GLU A 86 -10.47 -9.39 5.45
CA GLU A 86 -10.53 -10.08 6.74
C GLU A 86 -11.96 -10.44 7.16
N GLN A 87 -12.92 -9.54 6.99
CA GLN A 87 -14.29 -9.71 7.49
C GLN A 87 -15.19 -10.46 6.50
N GLU A 88 -15.11 -10.14 5.20
CA GLU A 88 -15.97 -10.76 4.18
C GLU A 88 -15.32 -12.01 3.58
N LEU A 89 -14.05 -11.95 3.17
CA LEU A 89 -13.35 -13.08 2.58
C LEU A 89 -12.71 -14.02 3.61
N LYS A 90 -12.73 -13.65 4.89
CA LYS A 90 -12.13 -14.43 5.99
C LYS A 90 -10.64 -14.75 5.76
N MET A 91 -9.95 -13.86 5.04
CA MET A 91 -8.52 -13.99 4.79
C MET A 91 -7.74 -13.72 6.07
N GLN A 92 -6.77 -14.57 6.38
CA GLN A 92 -5.79 -14.33 7.43
C GLN A 92 -4.54 -13.73 6.80
N ILE A 93 -4.29 -12.45 7.08
CA ILE A 93 -3.10 -11.72 6.64
C ILE A 93 -2.01 -11.99 7.68
N VAL A 94 -0.89 -12.56 7.26
CA VAL A 94 0.12 -13.09 8.19
C VAL A 94 1.42 -12.30 8.15
N THR A 95 1.97 -12.05 6.97
CA THR A 95 3.32 -11.49 6.82
C THR A 95 3.35 -10.41 5.75
N SER A 96 4.05 -9.33 6.05
CA SER A 96 4.36 -8.29 5.06
C SER A 96 5.87 -8.04 5.08
N LYS A 97 6.50 -8.22 3.92
CA LYS A 97 7.91 -7.82 3.70
C LYS A 97 7.93 -6.39 3.24
N ARG A 98 8.60 -5.52 3.97
CA ARG A 98 8.62 -4.09 3.70
C ARG A 98 10.01 -3.57 3.39
N LYS A 99 10.05 -2.62 2.48
CA LYS A 99 11.23 -1.83 2.17
C LYS A 99 10.84 -0.35 2.18
N ILE A 100 11.60 0.47 2.89
CA ILE A 100 11.39 1.92 2.94
C ILE A 100 12.52 2.59 2.17
N THR A 101 12.17 3.43 1.21
CA THR A 101 13.11 4.16 0.37
C THR A 101 12.71 5.63 0.28
N VAL A 102 13.65 6.46 -0.14
CA VAL A 102 13.39 7.84 -0.55
C VAL A 102 13.57 7.90 -2.06
N GLU A 103 12.54 8.36 -2.77
CA GLU A 103 12.51 8.42 -4.23
C GLU A 103 12.17 9.82 -4.71
N LYS A 104 12.71 10.18 -5.87
CA LYS A 104 12.32 11.43 -6.53
C LYS A 104 10.84 11.37 -6.91
N ALA A 105 10.16 12.50 -6.78
CA ALA A 105 8.78 12.62 -7.21
C ALA A 105 8.64 12.37 -8.71
N THR A 106 7.71 11.50 -9.06
CA THR A 106 7.30 11.27 -10.45
C THR A 106 6.28 12.33 -10.90
N PRO A 107 6.02 12.48 -12.22
CA PRO A 107 4.92 13.34 -12.67
C PRO A 107 3.56 12.98 -12.07
N GLN A 108 3.27 11.69 -11.89
CA GLN A 108 2.04 11.22 -11.25
C GLN A 108 1.96 11.66 -9.78
N ASP A 109 3.07 11.56 -9.04
CA ASP A 109 3.14 12.05 -7.65
C ASP A 109 2.79 13.53 -7.59
N ARG A 110 3.36 14.34 -8.47
CA ARG A 110 3.12 15.79 -8.51
C ARG A 110 1.70 16.16 -8.90
N GLU A 111 1.07 15.35 -9.72
CA GLU A 111 -0.33 15.53 -10.11
C GLU A 111 -1.30 15.19 -8.98
N LEU A 112 -1.03 14.12 -8.23
CA LEU A 112 -1.96 13.51 -7.28
C LEU A 112 -1.69 13.85 -5.81
N ILE A 113 -0.47 14.23 -5.46
CA ILE A 113 -0.06 14.54 -4.07
C ILE A 113 0.28 16.02 -3.95
N PHE A 114 -0.14 16.62 -2.85
CA PHE A 114 0.32 17.95 -2.47
C PHE A 114 1.79 17.90 -2.04
N MET A 115 2.69 18.20 -2.97
CA MET A 115 4.13 18.08 -2.74
C MET A 115 4.74 19.28 -2.01
N ASP A 116 4.05 20.45 -1.97
CA ASP A 116 4.60 21.68 -1.44
C ASP A 116 5.97 22.00 -2.12
N SER A 117 7.01 22.24 -1.34
CA SER A 117 8.39 22.45 -1.83
C SER A 117 9.19 21.14 -1.94
N TYR A 118 8.65 20.00 -1.58
CA TYR A 118 9.35 18.73 -1.63
C TYR A 118 9.54 18.22 -3.07
N ASN A 119 10.69 17.61 -3.33
CA ASN A 119 11.02 16.98 -4.61
C ASN A 119 11.18 15.45 -4.52
N CYS A 120 10.99 14.89 -3.34
CA CYS A 120 11.10 13.46 -3.07
C CYS A 120 9.97 13.00 -2.14
N LEU A 121 9.78 11.69 -2.08
CA LEU A 121 8.80 11.03 -1.22
C LEU A 121 9.45 9.91 -0.42
N ALA A 122 8.89 9.64 0.75
CA ALA A 122 9.13 8.38 1.44
C ALA A 122 8.21 7.30 0.83
N VAL A 123 8.81 6.20 0.39
CA VAL A 123 8.07 5.12 -0.28
C VAL A 123 8.19 3.85 0.54
N VAL A 124 7.06 3.30 0.95
CA VAL A 124 6.99 1.98 1.59
C VAL A 124 6.51 0.97 0.56
N THR A 125 7.40 0.08 0.18
CA THR A 125 7.09 -1.04 -0.73
C THR A 125 6.83 -2.29 0.10
N SER A 126 5.73 -2.97 -0.14
CA SER A 126 5.30 -4.13 0.63
C SER A 126 4.89 -5.29 -0.25
N ASN A 127 5.35 -6.49 0.11
CA ASN A 127 4.83 -7.76 -0.40
C ASN A 127 4.13 -8.46 0.75
N THR A 128 2.83 -8.71 0.63
CA THR A 128 2.00 -9.22 1.73
C THR A 128 1.45 -10.61 1.40
N PHE A 129 1.47 -11.48 2.40
CA PHE A 129 1.15 -12.91 2.29
C PHE A 129 0.03 -13.28 3.25
N ASN A 130 -0.84 -14.18 2.81
CA ASN A 130 -1.88 -14.77 3.64
C ASN A 130 -1.41 -16.05 4.35
N SER A 131 -2.30 -16.66 5.15
CA SER A 131 -1.98 -17.89 5.91
C SER A 131 -1.73 -19.12 5.03
N ASP A 132 -2.15 -19.09 3.76
CA ASP A 132 -1.86 -20.16 2.79
C ASP A 132 -0.49 -19.98 2.12
N GLY A 133 0.28 -18.98 2.54
CA GLY A 133 1.57 -18.65 1.95
C GLY A 133 1.49 -17.96 0.59
N VAL A 134 0.30 -17.51 0.19
CA VAL A 134 0.07 -16.83 -1.09
C VAL A 134 0.39 -15.35 -0.94
N MET A 135 1.28 -14.85 -1.79
CA MET A 135 1.48 -13.41 -1.94
C MET A 135 0.29 -12.83 -2.70
N PHE A 136 -0.57 -12.13 -1.99
CA PHE A 136 -1.80 -11.59 -2.57
C PHE A 136 -1.74 -10.11 -2.89
N GLU A 137 -0.75 -9.39 -2.35
CA GLU A 137 -0.63 -7.95 -2.53
C GLU A 137 0.82 -7.52 -2.71
N TYR A 138 1.04 -6.64 -3.68
CA TYR A 138 2.21 -5.79 -3.80
C TYR A 138 1.76 -4.34 -3.78
N THR A 139 2.37 -3.53 -2.92
CA THR A 139 1.97 -2.14 -2.74
C THR A 139 3.19 -1.22 -2.68
N GLN A 140 3.09 -0.08 -3.33
CA GLN A 140 3.92 1.09 -3.06
C GLN A 140 3.03 2.15 -2.41
N SER A 141 3.37 2.53 -1.18
CA SER A 141 2.73 3.65 -0.48
C SER A 141 3.68 4.84 -0.50
N ARG A 142 3.32 5.86 -1.27
CA ARG A 142 4.15 7.02 -1.58
C ARG A 142 3.69 8.21 -0.77
N HIS A 143 4.51 8.62 0.20
CA HIS A 143 4.16 9.62 1.21
C HIS A 143 4.86 10.94 0.97
N GLN A 144 4.11 12.03 1.05
CA GLN A 144 4.69 13.36 1.20
C GLN A 144 5.52 13.38 2.50
N PRO A 145 6.80 13.85 2.48
CA PRO A 145 7.75 13.60 3.57
C PRO A 145 7.35 14.15 4.94
N GLU A 146 6.66 15.29 4.99
CA GLU A 146 6.24 15.92 6.25
C GLU A 146 5.28 15.03 7.07
N TYR A 147 4.52 14.16 6.38
CA TYR A 147 3.53 13.29 7.00
C TYR A 147 3.99 11.83 7.13
N PHE A 148 5.28 11.59 6.99
CA PHE A 148 5.86 10.28 7.16
C PHE A 148 6.80 10.22 8.36
N SER A 149 6.59 9.24 9.23
CA SER A 149 7.55 8.87 10.27
C SER A 149 7.58 7.35 10.45
N PHE A 150 8.75 6.84 10.76
CA PHE A 150 8.97 5.42 11.05
C PHE A 150 9.67 5.30 12.40
N HIS A 151 9.12 4.48 13.29
CA HIS A 151 9.66 4.21 14.62
C HIS A 151 9.89 2.72 14.77
N ASP A 152 11.06 2.35 15.24
CA ASP A 152 11.43 0.97 15.53
C ASP A 152 12.25 0.90 16.82
N THR A 153 12.20 -0.24 17.50
CA THR A 153 13.00 -0.53 18.68
C THR A 153 13.82 -1.78 18.45
N ALA A 154 15.12 -1.61 18.36
CA ALA A 154 16.05 -2.73 18.18
C ALA A 154 16.66 -3.14 19.53
N THR A 155 16.65 -4.44 19.82
CA THR A 155 17.30 -5.01 21.01
C THR A 155 18.49 -5.87 20.59
N ARG A 156 19.66 -5.54 21.12
CA ARG A 156 20.86 -6.33 20.89
C ARG A 156 20.84 -7.58 21.77
N LYS A 157 20.83 -8.77 21.15
CA LYS A 157 21.09 -10.02 21.87
C LYS A 157 22.60 -10.13 22.13
N LYS A 158 22.99 -10.23 23.42
CA LYS A 158 24.38 -10.61 23.75
C LYS A 158 24.56 -12.06 23.31
N THR A 159 25.49 -12.33 22.39
CA THR A 159 26.00 -13.68 22.16
C THR A 159 26.69 -14.12 23.43
N ALA A 160 26.27 -15.24 24.02
CA ALA A 160 27.02 -15.90 25.10
C ALA A 160 28.42 -16.27 24.55
N THR A 161 29.45 -15.74 25.16
CA THR A 161 30.85 -16.15 24.95
C THR A 161 31.09 -17.51 25.57
#